data_6a58981c4bb76eb976e3afae9fe8376c
#
_entry.id   6a58981c4bb76eb976e3afae9fe8376c
#
_cell.length_a   1.000
_cell.length_b   1.000
_cell.length_c   1.000
_cell.angle_alpha   90.00
_cell.angle_beta   90.00
_cell.angle_gamma   90.00
#
_symmetry.space_group_name_H-M   'P 1'
#
loop_
_entity.id
_entity.type
_entity.pdbx_description
1 polymer ?
#
loop_
_entity_poly.entity_id
_entity_poly.type
_entity_poly.pdbx_seq_one_letter_code
_entity_poly.pdbx_strand_id
1 'polypeptide(L)'
;ELLYNLKPSHGHDMSIVNGISRIGYMKGGGKALWKDENIADSITAHAVDFIKQHKDEPFFMYFATNDVHVPRFPHNRFRGKNKMGLRGDAIAQFDWSVGQLLEALDKMGLTQNTLIILSSDNGPVVDDGYDDKAEELLNGHEPAGNLRGGKYSAFEGGTRVPVIVHWPKAINKPEVSDVLISQIDWLASLASLVDARIPKGSAPDSYNRLANLLGQDKTDRPWVIEQASNHTLSVRTKDWKFIEGSDGPKMIPWGPKIETGYLGIPQLYDMKHWVGVYSACYFI
;
A
#
# COMPACT_ATOMS: atom_id res chain seq x y z
N GLU A 1 -11.17 -28.97 -1.56
CA GLU A 1 -10.23 -29.14 -2.68
C GLU A 1 -9.06 -28.18 -2.59
N LEU A 2 -9.28 -27.01 -2.03
CA LEU A 2 -8.22 -26.05 -1.82
C LEU A 2 -7.09 -26.69 -1.01
N LEU A 3 -5.87 -26.55 -1.47
CA LEU A 3 -4.67 -27.11 -0.87
C LEU A 3 -4.51 -28.64 -0.99
N TYR A 4 -5.51 -29.33 -1.52
CA TYR A 4 -5.49 -30.77 -1.60
C TYR A 4 -5.52 -31.23 -3.04
N ASN A 5 -4.52 -31.94 -3.47
CA ASN A 5 -4.45 -32.60 -4.77
C ASN A 5 -4.68 -31.72 -6.01
N LEU A 6 -4.84 -30.41 -5.81
CA LEU A 6 -4.95 -29.46 -6.89
C LEU A 6 -3.56 -28.96 -7.26
N LYS A 7 -3.30 -28.87 -8.52
CA LYS A 7 -2.15 -28.10 -8.98
C LYS A 7 -2.39 -26.62 -8.67
N PRO A 8 -1.34 -25.87 -8.37
CA PRO A 8 -1.42 -24.41 -8.36
C PRO A 8 -2.03 -23.91 -9.66
N SER A 9 -2.56 -22.70 -9.66
CA SER A 9 -2.93 -22.03 -10.90
C SER A 9 -1.72 -21.92 -11.82
N HIS A 10 -1.96 -21.68 -13.10
CA HIS A 10 -0.87 -21.44 -14.05
C HIS A 10 0.08 -20.35 -13.55
N GLY A 11 -0.49 -19.28 -12.99
CA GLY A 11 0.27 -18.21 -12.42
C GLY A 11 1.17 -18.65 -11.27
N HIS A 12 0.68 -19.50 -10.38
CA HIS A 12 1.50 -20.04 -9.29
C HIS A 12 2.68 -20.84 -9.81
N ASP A 13 2.45 -21.70 -10.80
CA ASP A 13 3.53 -22.50 -11.38
C ASP A 13 4.58 -21.62 -12.07
N MET A 14 4.17 -20.48 -12.62
CA MET A 14 5.05 -19.55 -13.30
C MET A 14 5.73 -18.55 -12.36
N SER A 15 5.04 -18.18 -11.28
CA SER A 15 5.47 -17.13 -10.36
C SER A 15 6.26 -17.66 -9.17
N ILE A 16 6.32 -18.97 -8.97
CA ILE A 16 7.10 -19.58 -7.89
C ILE A 16 8.59 -19.50 -8.22
N VAL A 17 9.31 -18.82 -7.36
CA VAL A 17 10.77 -18.80 -7.35
C VAL A 17 11.25 -19.70 -6.23
N ASN A 18 12.22 -20.57 -6.52
CA ASN A 18 12.76 -21.55 -5.57
C ASN A 18 11.73 -22.53 -4.99
N GLY A 19 10.65 -22.81 -5.72
CA GLY A 19 9.63 -23.77 -5.31
C GLY A 19 8.71 -23.31 -4.18
N ILE A 20 8.71 -22.04 -3.83
CA ILE A 20 7.87 -21.48 -2.77
C ILE A 20 6.62 -20.83 -3.34
N SER A 21 5.45 -21.39 -3.03
CA SER A 21 4.16 -20.79 -3.36
C SER A 21 3.72 -19.88 -2.21
N ARG A 22 3.51 -18.59 -2.50
CA ARG A 22 2.99 -17.64 -1.53
C ARG A 22 1.48 -17.53 -1.51
N ILE A 23 0.83 -17.84 -2.61
CA ILE A 23 -0.61 -17.65 -2.75
C ILE A 23 -1.38 -18.92 -2.40
N GLY A 24 -0.76 -20.09 -2.56
CA GLY A 24 -1.42 -21.37 -2.31
C GLY A 24 -2.36 -21.78 -3.44
N TYR A 25 -3.22 -22.72 -3.17
CA TYR A 25 -4.16 -23.26 -4.15
C TYR A 25 -5.51 -22.56 -4.06
N MET A 26 -6.23 -22.50 -5.17
CA MET A 26 -7.58 -21.94 -5.22
C MET A 26 -8.63 -23.00 -5.43
N LYS A 27 -9.77 -22.88 -4.74
CA LYS A 27 -10.94 -23.69 -4.97
C LYS A 27 -11.52 -23.39 -6.34
N GLY A 28 -11.94 -24.40 -7.09
CA GLY A 28 -12.53 -24.25 -8.41
C GLY A 28 -11.85 -25.05 -9.50
N GLY A 29 -10.78 -25.78 -9.19
CA GLY A 29 -10.04 -26.61 -10.13
C GLY A 29 -9.58 -25.82 -11.34
N GLY A 30 -9.73 -26.39 -12.55
CA GLY A 30 -9.31 -25.75 -13.79
C GLY A 30 -9.92 -24.38 -14.09
N LYS A 31 -11.07 -24.07 -13.48
CA LYS A 31 -11.71 -22.74 -13.62
C LYS A 31 -11.01 -21.66 -12.79
N ALA A 32 -10.22 -22.04 -11.80
CA ALA A 32 -9.48 -21.11 -10.96
C ALA A 32 -8.05 -20.85 -11.49
N LEU A 33 -7.65 -21.49 -12.57
CA LEU A 33 -6.37 -21.25 -13.20
C LEU A 33 -6.33 -19.86 -13.84
N TRP A 34 -5.21 -19.18 -13.66
CA TRP A 34 -4.92 -17.89 -14.33
C TRP A 34 -3.53 -17.90 -14.92
N LYS A 35 -3.23 -16.84 -15.67
CA LYS A 35 -1.88 -16.51 -16.14
C LYS A 35 -1.47 -15.24 -15.39
N ASP A 36 -0.30 -15.24 -14.76
CA ASP A 36 0.16 -14.12 -13.95
C ASP A 36 0.21 -12.81 -14.74
N GLU A 37 0.68 -12.88 -15.98
CA GLU A 37 0.74 -11.73 -16.86
C GLU A 37 -0.61 -11.10 -17.20
N ASN A 38 -1.71 -11.79 -16.93
CA ASN A 38 -3.07 -11.31 -17.22
C ASN A 38 -3.82 -10.85 -15.97
N ILE A 39 -3.24 -10.96 -14.77
CA ILE A 39 -3.95 -10.63 -13.52
C ILE A 39 -4.39 -9.16 -13.53
N ALA A 40 -3.46 -8.24 -13.79
CA ALA A 40 -3.77 -6.82 -13.80
C ALA A 40 -4.84 -6.45 -14.83
N ASP A 41 -4.78 -7.03 -16.03
CA ASP A 41 -5.79 -6.83 -17.06
C ASP A 41 -7.17 -7.31 -16.60
N SER A 42 -7.21 -8.50 -16.01
CA SER A 42 -8.47 -9.11 -15.56
C SER A 42 -9.13 -8.30 -14.45
N ILE A 43 -8.37 -7.95 -13.39
CA ILE A 43 -8.95 -7.17 -12.28
C ILE A 43 -9.34 -5.76 -12.71
N THR A 44 -8.55 -5.12 -13.60
CA THR A 44 -8.87 -3.81 -14.14
C THR A 44 -10.12 -3.83 -15.01
N ALA A 45 -10.27 -4.84 -15.88
CA ALA A 45 -11.47 -5.01 -16.68
C ALA A 45 -12.72 -5.20 -15.80
N HIS A 46 -12.64 -6.03 -14.77
CA HIS A 46 -13.75 -6.22 -13.82
C HIS A 46 -14.10 -4.92 -13.07
N ALA A 47 -13.10 -4.13 -12.67
CA ALA A 47 -13.34 -2.84 -12.03
C ALA A 47 -14.01 -1.85 -12.96
N VAL A 48 -13.57 -1.75 -14.23
CA VAL A 48 -14.19 -0.90 -15.23
C VAL A 48 -15.63 -1.35 -15.53
N ASP A 49 -15.88 -2.65 -15.66
CA ASP A 49 -17.23 -3.19 -15.87
C ASP A 49 -18.13 -2.91 -14.67
N PHE A 50 -17.61 -3.01 -13.45
CA PHE A 50 -18.35 -2.65 -12.24
C PHE A 50 -18.77 -1.17 -12.27
N ILE A 51 -17.86 -0.25 -12.56
CA ILE A 51 -18.17 1.19 -12.68
C ILE A 51 -19.25 1.40 -13.73
N LYS A 52 -19.15 0.74 -14.88
CA LYS A 52 -20.12 0.86 -15.96
C LYS A 52 -21.52 0.37 -15.57
N GLN A 53 -21.60 -0.72 -14.82
CA GLN A 53 -22.87 -1.29 -14.37
C GLN A 53 -23.54 -0.43 -13.30
N HIS A 54 -22.76 0.28 -12.48
CA HIS A 54 -23.23 1.08 -11.36
C HIS A 54 -23.13 2.60 -11.58
N LYS A 55 -22.95 3.05 -12.83
CA LYS A 55 -22.72 4.47 -13.15
C LYS A 55 -23.87 5.40 -12.77
N ASP A 56 -25.08 4.89 -12.67
CA ASP A 56 -26.31 5.66 -12.42
C ASP A 56 -26.75 5.59 -10.92
N GLU A 57 -25.95 4.97 -10.06
CA GLU A 57 -26.19 4.83 -8.62
C GLU A 57 -24.93 5.07 -7.79
N PRO A 58 -25.04 5.41 -6.49
CA PRO A 58 -23.86 5.48 -5.62
C PRO A 58 -23.19 4.11 -5.47
N PHE A 59 -21.88 4.07 -5.56
CA PHE A 59 -21.10 2.86 -5.35
C PHE A 59 -19.89 3.10 -4.46
N PHE A 60 -19.41 2.04 -3.83
CA PHE A 60 -18.13 1.95 -3.17
C PHE A 60 -17.32 0.83 -3.80
N MET A 61 -16.10 1.12 -4.22
CA MET A 61 -15.19 0.13 -4.78
C MET A 61 -13.87 0.13 -4.05
N TYR A 62 -13.47 -1.03 -3.53
CA TYR A 62 -12.14 -1.28 -3.02
C TYR A 62 -11.34 -2.06 -4.06
N PHE A 63 -10.43 -1.37 -4.75
CA PHE A 63 -9.63 -1.92 -5.84
C PHE A 63 -8.21 -2.26 -5.33
N ALA A 64 -8.04 -3.48 -4.84
CA ALA A 64 -6.76 -4.00 -4.36
C ALA A 64 -5.99 -4.68 -5.50
N THR A 65 -4.89 -4.07 -5.92
CA THR A 65 -4.04 -4.60 -6.98
C THR A 65 -3.02 -5.59 -6.44
N ASN A 66 -2.54 -6.51 -7.29
CA ASN A 66 -1.39 -7.36 -7.01
C ASN A 66 -0.06 -6.62 -7.21
N ASP A 67 -0.05 -5.64 -8.09
CA ASP A 67 1.13 -4.82 -8.34
C ASP A 67 1.34 -3.78 -7.21
N VAL A 68 2.54 -3.55 -6.79
CA VAL A 68 3.82 -4.04 -7.34
C VAL A 68 4.46 -5.15 -6.49
N HIS A 69 3.65 -5.94 -5.80
CA HIS A 69 4.11 -7.02 -4.91
C HIS A 69 4.80 -8.14 -5.72
N VAL A 70 5.74 -8.81 -5.08
CA VAL A 70 6.34 -10.04 -5.63
C VAL A 70 5.35 -11.21 -5.54
N PRO A 71 5.44 -12.19 -6.45
CA PRO A 71 6.27 -12.24 -7.65
C PRO A 71 5.80 -11.22 -8.69
N ARG A 72 6.74 -10.49 -9.29
CA ARG A 72 6.42 -9.48 -10.30
C ARG A 72 6.35 -10.13 -11.67
N PHE A 73 5.16 -10.17 -12.21
CA PHE A 73 4.90 -10.82 -13.49
C PHE A 73 4.06 -9.92 -14.41
N PRO A 74 4.61 -8.76 -14.81
CA PRO A 74 3.87 -7.81 -15.63
C PRO A 74 3.55 -8.40 -17.02
N HIS A 75 2.44 -7.98 -17.59
CA HIS A 75 2.02 -8.36 -18.93
C HIS A 75 3.12 -8.04 -19.96
N ASN A 76 3.25 -8.87 -20.99
CA ASN A 76 4.32 -8.79 -22.00
C ASN A 76 4.45 -7.39 -22.65
N ARG A 77 3.35 -6.62 -22.74
CA ARG A 77 3.40 -5.25 -23.28
C ARG A 77 4.22 -4.28 -22.42
N PHE A 78 4.45 -4.57 -21.14
CA PHE A 78 5.27 -3.74 -20.24
C PHE A 78 6.69 -4.27 -20.08
N ARG A 79 6.91 -5.57 -20.31
CA ARG A 79 8.20 -6.24 -20.07
C ARG A 79 9.33 -5.61 -20.88
N GLY A 80 10.46 -5.39 -20.18
CA GLY A 80 11.70 -4.91 -20.78
C GLY A 80 11.65 -3.46 -21.24
N LYS A 81 10.65 -2.69 -20.84
CA LYS A 81 10.51 -1.28 -21.22
C LYS A 81 11.04 -0.32 -20.17
N ASN A 82 11.24 -0.82 -18.95
CA ASN A 82 11.74 -0.01 -17.85
C ASN A 82 13.16 -0.42 -17.45
N LYS A 83 14.01 0.56 -17.16
CA LYS A 83 15.41 0.33 -16.73
C LYS A 83 15.49 -0.35 -15.36
N MET A 84 14.42 -0.32 -14.56
CA MET A 84 14.31 -1.01 -13.27
C MET A 84 13.87 -2.48 -13.41
N GLY A 85 13.95 -3.07 -14.61
CA GLY A 85 13.57 -4.46 -14.84
C GLY A 85 12.12 -4.77 -14.50
N LEU A 86 11.83 -5.99 -14.04
CA LEU A 86 10.47 -6.44 -13.72
C LEU A 86 9.78 -5.56 -12.67
N ARG A 87 10.52 -5.00 -11.72
CA ARG A 87 9.96 -4.06 -10.74
C ARG A 87 9.43 -2.79 -11.43
N GLY A 88 10.22 -2.18 -12.29
CA GLY A 88 9.81 -1.00 -13.02
C GLY A 88 8.66 -1.27 -14.00
N ASP A 89 8.68 -2.42 -14.63
CA ASP A 89 7.61 -2.86 -15.54
C ASP A 89 6.30 -3.08 -14.78
N ALA A 90 6.34 -3.65 -13.55
CA ALA A 90 5.17 -3.81 -12.68
C ALA A 90 4.62 -2.47 -12.17
N ILE A 91 5.50 -1.50 -11.87
CA ILE A 91 5.07 -0.14 -11.52
C ILE A 91 4.34 0.51 -12.70
N ALA A 92 4.88 0.37 -13.92
CA ALA A 92 4.22 0.89 -15.12
C ALA A 92 2.87 0.20 -15.39
N GLN A 93 2.75 -1.08 -15.09
CA GLN A 93 1.48 -1.81 -15.17
C GLN A 93 0.46 -1.31 -14.12
N PHE A 94 0.90 -1.06 -12.89
CA PHE A 94 0.05 -0.47 -11.86
C PHE A 94 -0.48 0.90 -12.29
N ASP A 95 0.41 1.77 -12.77
CA ASP A 95 0.04 3.10 -13.28
C ASP A 95 -0.98 3.00 -14.43
N TRP A 96 -0.78 2.06 -15.35
CA TRP A 96 -1.75 1.77 -16.40
C TRP A 96 -3.11 1.35 -15.85
N SER A 97 -3.16 0.48 -14.84
CA SER A 97 -4.43 0.03 -14.23
C SER A 97 -5.19 1.21 -13.62
N VAL A 98 -4.50 2.07 -12.89
CA VAL A 98 -5.09 3.32 -12.35
C VAL A 98 -5.59 4.21 -13.49
N GLY A 99 -4.79 4.40 -14.53
CA GLY A 99 -5.15 5.17 -15.71
C GLY A 99 -6.43 4.67 -16.39
N GLN A 100 -6.62 3.34 -16.48
CA GLN A 100 -7.86 2.76 -17.05
C GLN A 100 -9.11 3.09 -16.21
N LEU A 101 -9.00 3.10 -14.89
CA LEU A 101 -10.11 3.49 -14.02
C LEU A 101 -10.45 4.97 -14.16
N LEU A 102 -9.43 5.84 -14.18
CA LEU A 102 -9.60 7.28 -14.37
C LEU A 102 -10.25 7.58 -15.73
N GLU A 103 -9.78 6.94 -16.78
CA GLU A 103 -10.35 7.07 -18.14
C GLU A 103 -11.81 6.58 -18.20
N ALA A 104 -12.13 5.48 -17.52
CA ALA A 104 -13.49 4.98 -17.45
C ALA A 104 -14.43 5.96 -16.74
N LEU A 105 -14.03 6.52 -15.60
CA LEU A 105 -14.78 7.53 -14.87
C LEU A 105 -14.98 8.79 -15.73
N ASP A 106 -13.98 9.23 -16.45
CA ASP A 106 -14.06 10.41 -17.32
C ASP A 106 -15.03 10.19 -18.48
N LYS A 107 -14.90 9.08 -19.21
CA LYS A 107 -15.78 8.71 -20.32
C LYS A 107 -17.25 8.59 -19.91
N MET A 108 -17.51 8.25 -18.65
CA MET A 108 -18.87 8.12 -18.09
C MET A 108 -19.36 9.40 -17.42
N GLY A 109 -18.58 10.47 -17.40
CA GLY A 109 -18.93 11.74 -16.76
C GLY A 109 -18.98 11.68 -15.23
N LEU A 110 -18.29 10.71 -14.62
CA LEU A 110 -18.33 10.47 -13.17
C LEU A 110 -17.22 11.16 -12.40
N THR A 111 -16.15 11.61 -13.07
CA THR A 111 -14.93 12.16 -12.45
C THR A 111 -15.23 13.25 -11.43
N GLN A 112 -16.13 14.17 -11.75
CA GLN A 112 -16.45 15.30 -10.88
C GLN A 112 -17.06 14.89 -9.55
N ASN A 113 -17.80 13.78 -9.52
CA ASN A 113 -18.56 13.31 -8.35
C ASN A 113 -18.02 11.98 -7.78
N THR A 114 -16.79 11.63 -8.05
CA THR A 114 -16.13 10.44 -7.50
C THR A 114 -14.97 10.85 -6.62
N LEU A 115 -15.01 10.44 -5.34
CA LEU A 115 -13.86 10.50 -4.44
C LEU A 115 -12.95 9.31 -4.73
N ILE A 116 -11.72 9.58 -5.11
CA ILE A 116 -10.68 8.59 -5.35
C ILE A 116 -9.61 8.73 -4.28
N ILE A 117 -9.28 7.64 -3.59
CA ILE A 117 -8.17 7.56 -2.65
C ILE A 117 -7.22 6.48 -3.16
N LEU A 118 -5.99 6.87 -3.46
CA LEU A 118 -4.92 5.95 -3.83
C LEU A 118 -3.91 5.89 -2.69
N SER A 119 -3.55 4.68 -2.28
CA SER A 119 -2.59 4.47 -1.20
C SER A 119 -1.91 3.10 -1.33
N SER A 120 -1.05 2.77 -0.39
CA SER A 120 -0.41 1.46 -0.23
C SER A 120 -0.72 0.90 1.15
N ASP A 121 -0.69 -0.42 1.30
CA ASP A 121 -0.93 -1.12 2.57
C ASP A 121 0.25 -1.02 3.54
N ASN A 122 1.48 -0.95 3.01
CA ASN A 122 2.71 -0.81 3.79
C ASN A 122 3.80 -0.10 2.98
N GLY A 123 4.89 0.21 3.65
CA GLY A 123 6.08 0.78 3.02
C GLY A 123 6.74 -0.17 2.02
N PRO A 124 7.68 0.33 1.22
CA PRO A 124 8.25 -0.42 0.11
C PRO A 124 9.17 -1.56 0.58
N VAL A 125 9.28 -2.57 -0.27
CA VAL A 125 10.31 -3.59 -0.26
C VAL A 125 10.83 -3.79 -1.67
N VAL A 126 12.13 -3.86 -1.84
CA VAL A 126 12.77 -4.05 -3.16
C VAL A 126 12.89 -5.54 -3.44
N ASP A 127 13.62 -6.24 -2.60
CA ASP A 127 13.76 -7.69 -2.61
C ASP A 127 12.93 -8.30 -1.48
N ASP A 128 12.03 -9.20 -1.80
CA ASP A 128 11.21 -9.95 -0.84
C ASP A 128 11.40 -11.46 -1.05
N GLY A 129 12.63 -11.87 -1.34
CA GLY A 129 13.05 -13.26 -1.47
C GLY A 129 12.76 -13.86 -2.86
N TYR A 130 12.65 -13.03 -3.90
CA TYR A 130 12.49 -13.46 -5.29
C TYR A 130 13.67 -12.99 -6.15
N ASP A 131 14.18 -13.87 -6.99
CA ASP A 131 15.30 -13.55 -7.89
C ASP A 131 14.79 -12.85 -9.17
N ASP A 132 14.36 -11.61 -9.02
CA ASP A 132 13.91 -10.75 -10.12
C ASP A 132 14.87 -9.59 -10.42
N LYS A 133 16.06 -9.60 -9.81
CA LYS A 133 17.11 -8.58 -9.92
C LYS A 133 16.65 -7.17 -9.57
N ALA A 134 15.69 -7.06 -8.65
CA ALA A 134 15.12 -5.77 -8.29
C ALA A 134 16.13 -4.85 -7.60
N GLU A 135 17.06 -5.37 -6.78
CA GLU A 135 18.12 -4.58 -6.15
C GLU A 135 19.16 -4.09 -7.17
N GLU A 136 19.63 -4.98 -8.03
CA GLU A 136 20.66 -4.68 -9.03
C GLU A 136 20.20 -3.68 -10.08
N LEU A 137 18.89 -3.69 -10.37
CA LEU A 137 18.27 -2.87 -11.40
C LEU A 137 17.52 -1.65 -10.84
N LEU A 138 17.76 -1.26 -9.60
CA LEU A 138 17.13 -0.04 -9.01
C LEU A 138 17.33 1.23 -9.83
N ASN A 139 18.45 1.33 -10.56
CA ASN A 139 18.76 2.44 -11.45
C ASN A 139 18.62 3.82 -10.76
N GLY A 140 19.04 3.91 -9.49
CA GLY A 140 18.94 5.13 -8.69
C GLY A 140 17.56 5.43 -8.10
N HIS A 141 16.60 4.51 -8.25
CA HIS A 141 15.30 4.65 -7.61
C HIS A 141 15.40 4.39 -6.10
N GLU A 142 14.90 5.31 -5.30
CA GLU A 142 14.84 5.23 -3.84
C GLU A 142 13.37 5.06 -3.39
N PRO A 143 12.86 3.83 -3.24
CA PRO A 143 11.44 3.58 -3.01
C PRO A 143 10.88 4.21 -1.75
N ALA A 144 11.67 4.28 -0.68
CA ALA A 144 11.31 4.93 0.58
C ALA A 144 11.71 6.41 0.62
N GLY A 145 12.38 6.92 -0.42
CA GLY A 145 12.97 8.24 -0.39
C GLY A 145 13.91 8.41 0.82
N ASN A 146 13.70 9.47 1.58
CA ASN A 146 14.50 9.76 2.78
C ASN A 146 14.01 9.02 4.03
N LEU A 147 13.00 8.15 3.95
CA LEU A 147 12.47 7.45 5.10
C LEU A 147 13.34 6.22 5.43
N ARG A 148 13.70 6.08 6.70
CA ARG A 148 14.44 4.93 7.20
C ARG A 148 13.56 3.68 7.23
N GLY A 149 14.15 2.51 6.95
CA GLY A 149 13.45 1.24 6.94
C GLY A 149 12.63 1.00 5.67
N GLY A 150 11.66 0.14 5.77
CA GLY A 150 10.77 -0.28 4.69
C GLY A 150 9.73 -1.25 5.21
N LYS A 151 9.08 -2.01 4.36
CA LYS A 151 8.18 -3.09 4.77
C LYS A 151 8.80 -3.92 5.91
N TYR A 152 8.03 -4.31 6.89
CA TYR A 152 8.44 -5.02 8.12
C TYR A 152 8.99 -4.15 9.26
N SER A 153 9.50 -2.97 8.96
CA SER A 153 10.21 -2.09 9.89
C SER A 153 9.26 -1.35 10.84
N ALA A 154 9.74 -1.07 12.06
CA ALA A 154 9.11 -0.13 12.98
C ALA A 154 9.40 1.35 12.63
N PHE A 155 10.32 1.61 11.69
CA PHE A 155 10.62 2.97 11.22
C PHE A 155 9.60 3.51 10.23
N GLU A 156 9.66 4.81 9.95
CA GLU A 156 8.73 5.52 9.05
C GLU A 156 8.63 4.88 7.65
N GLY A 157 9.74 4.35 7.12
CA GLY A 157 9.73 3.67 5.82
C GLY A 157 8.83 2.43 5.77
N GLY A 158 8.47 1.85 6.92
CA GLY A 158 7.56 0.70 6.99
C GLY A 158 6.07 1.07 7.00
N THR A 159 5.73 2.23 7.53
CA THR A 159 4.35 2.59 7.88
C THR A 159 3.86 3.86 7.21
N ARG A 160 4.75 4.81 6.89
CA ARG A 160 4.40 6.06 6.21
C ARG A 160 4.26 5.84 4.70
N VAL A 161 3.04 5.59 4.27
CA VAL A 161 2.69 5.31 2.88
C VAL A 161 2.18 6.55 2.15
N PRO A 162 2.31 6.64 0.81
CA PRO A 162 1.71 7.70 0.04
C PRO A 162 0.18 7.65 0.13
N VAL A 163 -0.45 8.83 0.17
CA VAL A 163 -1.90 8.97 0.04
C VAL A 163 -2.17 10.08 -0.97
N ILE A 164 -2.94 9.78 -2.01
CA ILE A 164 -3.40 10.74 -3.00
C ILE A 164 -4.92 10.75 -2.97
N VAL A 165 -5.50 11.92 -2.76
CA VAL A 165 -6.95 12.11 -2.75
C VAL A 165 -7.36 12.99 -3.93
N HIS A 166 -8.29 12.52 -4.72
CA HIS A 166 -8.81 13.25 -5.87
C HIS A 166 -10.33 13.26 -5.87
N TRP A 167 -10.91 14.45 -5.80
CA TRP A 167 -12.35 14.69 -5.91
C TRP A 167 -12.60 16.12 -6.39
N PRO A 168 -12.68 16.37 -7.69
CA PRO A 168 -12.75 17.73 -8.23
C PRO A 168 -13.91 18.57 -7.72
N LYS A 169 -15.05 17.96 -7.41
CA LYS A 169 -16.21 18.66 -6.85
C LYS A 169 -15.96 19.24 -5.45
N ALA A 170 -15.07 18.62 -4.67
CA ALA A 170 -14.80 19.01 -3.28
C ALA A 170 -13.42 19.62 -3.07
N ILE A 171 -12.44 19.26 -3.90
CA ILE A 171 -11.05 19.70 -3.80
C ILE A 171 -10.73 20.59 -5.01
N ASN A 172 -10.74 21.91 -4.80
CA ASN A 172 -10.63 22.88 -5.88
C ASN A 172 -9.17 23.23 -6.24
N LYS A 173 -8.21 22.87 -5.40
CA LYS A 173 -6.79 23.20 -5.61
C LYS A 173 -5.91 22.01 -5.23
N PRO A 174 -4.88 21.70 -6.01
CA PRO A 174 -3.88 20.73 -5.61
C PRO A 174 -3.13 21.26 -4.38
N GLU A 175 -2.91 20.40 -3.40
CA GLU A 175 -2.24 20.71 -2.15
C GLU A 175 -1.41 19.52 -1.69
N VAL A 176 -0.27 19.78 -1.07
CA VAL A 176 0.50 18.79 -0.32
C VAL A 176 0.22 19.02 1.16
N SER A 177 -0.17 17.97 1.86
CA SER A 177 -0.48 18.03 3.29
C SER A 177 0.49 17.15 4.09
N ASP A 178 0.96 17.65 5.22
CA ASP A 178 1.78 16.94 6.21
C ASP A 178 0.98 16.51 7.44
N VAL A 179 -0.33 16.62 7.38
CA VAL A 179 -1.25 16.25 8.47
C VAL A 179 -1.15 14.76 8.76
N LEU A 180 -0.96 14.43 10.03
CA LEU A 180 -0.95 13.07 10.51
C LEU A 180 -2.37 12.47 10.44
N ILE A 181 -2.55 11.45 9.62
CA ILE A 181 -3.76 10.64 9.51
C ILE A 181 -3.38 9.16 9.49
N SER A 182 -4.34 8.29 9.64
CA SER A 182 -4.15 6.83 9.53
C SER A 182 -5.19 6.21 8.60
N GLN A 183 -4.85 5.12 7.94
CA GLN A 183 -5.80 4.39 7.08
C GLN A 183 -7.01 3.86 7.86
N ILE A 184 -6.86 3.58 9.16
CA ILE A 184 -7.99 3.19 10.01
C ILE A 184 -9.06 4.29 10.13
N ASP A 185 -8.71 5.54 9.83
CA ASP A 185 -9.63 6.68 9.86
C ASP A 185 -10.59 6.70 8.64
N TRP A 186 -10.30 5.91 7.61
CA TRP A 186 -11.15 5.88 6.41
C TRP A 186 -12.56 5.41 6.72
N LEU A 187 -12.73 4.43 7.62
CA LEU A 187 -14.08 3.95 7.96
C LEU A 187 -14.95 5.08 8.53
N ALA A 188 -14.48 5.79 9.55
CA ALA A 188 -15.25 6.88 10.15
C ALA A 188 -15.44 8.06 9.19
N SER A 189 -14.41 8.35 8.37
CA SER A 189 -14.46 9.44 7.40
C SER A 189 -15.44 9.16 6.25
N LEU A 190 -15.40 7.96 5.69
CA LEU A 190 -16.32 7.58 4.61
C LEU A 190 -17.74 7.37 5.12
N ALA A 191 -17.92 6.85 6.34
CA ALA A 191 -19.25 6.81 6.96
C ALA A 191 -19.84 8.21 7.13
N SER A 192 -19.03 9.17 7.58
CA SER A 192 -19.45 10.59 7.67
C SER A 192 -19.78 11.19 6.31
N LEU A 193 -19.04 10.83 5.26
CA LEU A 193 -19.31 11.31 3.90
C LEU A 193 -20.70 10.93 3.38
N VAL A 194 -21.17 9.74 3.75
CA VAL A 194 -22.48 9.20 3.29
C VAL A 194 -23.55 9.25 4.38
N ASP A 195 -23.30 9.98 5.47
CA ASP A 195 -24.21 10.10 6.63
C ASP A 195 -24.62 8.73 7.24
N ALA A 196 -23.71 7.77 7.20
CA ALA A 196 -23.93 6.44 7.75
C ALA A 196 -23.53 6.36 9.23
N ARG A 197 -24.36 5.69 10.02
CA ARG A 197 -24.09 5.45 11.44
C ARG A 197 -23.15 4.25 11.61
N ILE A 198 -22.06 4.46 12.31
CA ILE A 198 -21.20 3.38 12.78
C ILE A 198 -21.79 2.78 14.05
N PRO A 199 -22.01 1.46 14.13
CA PRO A 199 -22.52 0.82 15.33
C PRO A 199 -21.59 1.07 16.53
N LYS A 200 -22.17 1.23 17.73
CA LYS A 200 -21.37 1.43 18.95
C LYS A 200 -20.39 0.27 19.18
N GLY A 201 -19.13 0.60 19.40
CA GLY A 201 -18.05 -0.37 19.62
C GLY A 201 -17.43 -0.93 18.34
N SER A 202 -17.93 -0.56 17.15
CA SER A 202 -17.26 -0.85 15.89
C SER A 202 -16.24 0.26 15.59
N ALA A 203 -15.05 -0.13 15.11
CA ALA A 203 -13.97 0.79 14.75
C ALA A 203 -13.60 1.82 15.87
N PRO A 204 -13.28 1.39 17.10
CA PRO A 204 -13.03 2.28 18.23
C PRO A 204 -11.86 3.23 18.01
N ASP A 205 -10.91 2.86 17.14
CA ASP A 205 -9.70 3.62 16.84
C ASP A 205 -9.83 4.49 15.57
N SER A 206 -10.97 4.45 14.89
CA SER A 206 -11.21 5.22 13.67
C SER A 206 -11.75 6.61 14.01
N TYR A 207 -11.03 7.65 13.60
CA TYR A 207 -11.47 9.04 13.74
C TYR A 207 -12.02 9.57 12.42
N ASN A 208 -13.06 10.39 12.49
CA ASN A 208 -13.51 11.10 11.30
C ASN A 208 -12.47 12.15 10.89
N ARG A 209 -11.80 11.93 9.78
CA ARG A 209 -10.79 12.79 9.16
C ARG A 209 -11.19 13.23 7.75
N LEU A 210 -12.48 13.22 7.45
CA LEU A 210 -12.97 13.63 6.12
C LEU A 210 -12.49 15.02 5.74
N ALA A 211 -12.60 15.99 6.65
CA ALA A 211 -12.15 17.36 6.41
C ALA A 211 -10.64 17.45 6.10
N ASN A 212 -9.82 16.60 6.75
CA ASN A 212 -8.38 16.53 6.48
C ASN A 212 -8.11 15.92 5.08
N LEU A 213 -8.82 14.85 4.72
CA LEU A 213 -8.71 14.21 3.39
C LEU A 213 -9.10 15.18 2.27
N LEU A 214 -10.04 16.09 2.54
CA LEU A 214 -10.49 17.12 1.59
C LEU A 214 -9.67 18.42 1.64
N GLY A 215 -8.60 18.48 2.45
CA GLY A 215 -7.76 19.67 2.59
C GLY A 215 -8.40 20.82 3.36
N GLN A 216 -9.53 20.59 4.02
CA GLN A 216 -10.33 21.61 4.73
C GLN A 216 -9.93 21.78 6.18
N ASP A 217 -9.24 20.82 6.78
CA ASP A 217 -8.72 20.84 8.14
C ASP A 217 -7.24 20.45 8.16
N LYS A 218 -6.44 21.13 8.97
CA LYS A 218 -5.01 20.90 9.16
C LYS A 218 -4.68 20.37 10.57
N THR A 219 -5.70 19.99 11.33
CA THR A 219 -5.51 19.40 12.65
C THR A 219 -4.97 17.98 12.54
N ASP A 220 -3.88 17.70 13.20
CA ASP A 220 -3.28 16.37 13.23
C ASP A 220 -4.12 15.37 14.03
N ARG A 221 -4.01 14.10 13.69
CA ARG A 221 -4.40 13.02 14.58
C ARG A 221 -3.52 13.07 15.83
N PRO A 222 -4.07 12.90 17.05
CA PRO A 222 -3.27 12.98 18.28
C PRO A 222 -2.11 11.98 18.31
N TRP A 223 -2.36 10.75 17.87
CA TRP A 223 -1.35 9.69 17.73
C TRP A 223 -1.81 8.61 16.74
N VAL A 224 -0.86 7.87 16.21
CA VAL A 224 -1.07 6.61 15.50
C VAL A 224 -0.28 5.54 16.24
N ILE A 225 -0.91 4.39 16.50
CA ILE A 225 -0.21 3.18 16.95
C ILE A 225 0.07 2.35 15.73
N GLU A 226 1.32 1.91 15.60
CA GLU A 226 1.80 1.12 14.47
C GLU A 226 2.45 -0.15 15.01
N GLN A 227 2.41 -1.22 14.23
CA GLN A 227 3.00 -2.50 14.59
C GLN A 227 3.92 -2.98 13.48
N ALA A 228 5.13 -3.34 13.84
CA ALA A 228 6.09 -3.95 12.94
C ALA A 228 5.88 -5.47 12.83
N SER A 229 6.60 -6.13 11.94
CA SER A 229 6.39 -7.56 11.63
C SER A 229 6.67 -8.53 12.79
N ASN A 230 7.49 -8.12 13.78
CA ASN A 230 7.74 -8.90 15.01
C ASN A 230 6.81 -8.51 16.17
N HIS A 231 5.72 -7.79 15.89
CA HIS A 231 4.78 -7.23 16.87
C HIS A 231 5.29 -6.05 17.69
N THR A 232 6.51 -5.54 17.46
CA THR A 232 6.99 -4.32 18.09
C THR A 232 6.03 -3.17 17.80
N LEU A 233 5.59 -2.50 18.87
CA LEU A 233 4.70 -1.36 18.76
C LEU A 233 5.48 -0.06 18.70
N SER A 234 4.92 0.88 17.96
CA SER A 234 5.36 2.27 17.99
C SER A 234 4.18 3.22 18.10
N VAL A 235 4.43 4.39 18.67
CA VAL A 235 3.47 5.49 18.75
C VAL A 235 4.03 6.68 17.98
N ARG A 236 3.25 7.17 17.03
CA ARG A 236 3.58 8.31 16.18
C ARG A 236 2.64 9.47 16.49
N THR A 237 3.19 10.61 16.90
CA THR A 237 2.51 11.91 16.94
C THR A 237 3.07 12.79 15.82
N LYS A 238 2.56 13.98 15.62
CA LYS A 238 3.14 14.90 14.62
C LYS A 238 4.65 15.09 14.78
N ASP A 239 5.09 15.29 16.01
CA ASP A 239 6.46 15.73 16.32
C ASP A 239 7.37 14.60 16.81
N TRP A 240 6.82 13.48 17.26
CA TRP A 240 7.58 12.43 17.91
C TRP A 240 7.17 11.03 17.41
N LYS A 241 8.15 10.14 17.35
CA LYS A 241 7.92 8.71 17.21
C LYS A 241 8.64 7.96 18.32
N PHE A 242 7.87 7.22 19.10
CA PHE A 242 8.37 6.30 20.11
C PHE A 242 8.28 4.87 19.58
N ILE A 243 9.33 4.09 19.72
CA ILE A 243 9.37 2.64 19.43
C ILE A 243 9.71 1.94 20.74
N GLU A 244 8.89 0.98 21.13
CA GLU A 244 9.14 0.19 22.34
C GLU A 244 10.39 -0.69 22.21
N GLY A 245 10.97 -1.08 23.37
CA GLY A 245 12.06 -2.04 23.39
C GLY A 245 11.58 -3.42 22.96
N SER A 246 12.33 -4.06 22.08
CA SER A 246 11.97 -5.38 21.57
C SER A 246 13.19 -6.22 21.21
N ASP A 247 13.02 -7.53 21.29
CA ASP A 247 14.03 -8.48 20.81
C ASP A 247 13.80 -8.77 19.33
N GLY A 248 14.88 -8.85 18.58
CA GLY A 248 14.83 -9.21 17.18
C GLY A 248 16.07 -8.83 16.41
N PRO A 249 16.20 -9.28 15.17
CA PRO A 249 17.33 -8.95 14.33
C PRO A 249 17.28 -7.47 13.93
N LYS A 250 18.43 -6.81 13.89
CA LYS A 250 18.55 -5.41 13.43
C LYS A 250 18.20 -5.22 11.95
N MET A 251 18.33 -6.28 11.18
CA MET A 251 18.01 -6.35 9.76
C MET A 251 17.06 -7.50 9.52
N ILE A 252 16.17 -7.38 8.54
CA ILE A 252 15.35 -8.50 8.11
C ILE A 252 16.27 -9.67 7.70
N PRO A 253 16.08 -10.87 8.26
CA PRO A 253 17.01 -11.99 8.07
C PRO A 253 16.84 -12.75 6.75
N TRP A 254 15.86 -12.40 5.93
CA TRP A 254 15.62 -13.00 4.62
C TRP A 254 15.55 -11.92 3.55
N GLY A 255 16.08 -12.14 2.37
CA GLY A 255 15.98 -11.30 1.18
C GLY A 255 16.21 -9.79 1.35
N PRO A 256 15.27 -9.02 1.90
CA PRO A 256 15.37 -7.58 1.93
C PRO A 256 16.43 -7.07 2.94
N LYS A 257 17.19 -6.06 2.52
CA LYS A 257 18.18 -5.37 3.38
C LYS A 257 17.50 -4.20 4.10
N ILE A 258 16.53 -4.50 4.94
CA ILE A 258 15.74 -3.50 5.65
C ILE A 258 16.10 -3.50 7.13
N GLU A 259 16.43 -2.31 7.67
CA GLU A 259 16.55 -2.11 9.11
C GLU A 259 15.20 -2.24 9.79
N THR A 260 15.13 -3.04 10.83
CA THR A 260 13.88 -3.37 11.52
C THR A 260 13.45 -2.31 12.52
N GLY A 261 14.40 -1.64 13.17
CA GLY A 261 14.14 -0.79 14.33
C GLY A 261 14.00 -1.57 15.64
N TYR A 262 14.33 -2.86 15.67
CA TYR A 262 14.25 -3.68 16.89
C TYR A 262 15.52 -3.51 17.72
N LEU A 263 15.33 -2.94 18.92
CA LEU A 263 16.39 -2.78 19.91
C LEU A 263 15.84 -3.21 21.27
N GLY A 264 16.70 -3.79 22.12
CA GLY A 264 16.34 -4.20 23.49
C GLY A 264 16.01 -3.03 24.44
N ILE A 265 16.03 -1.79 23.96
CA ILE A 265 15.70 -0.57 24.70
C ILE A 265 14.74 0.29 23.88
N PRO A 266 13.88 1.08 24.54
CA PRO A 266 13.01 2.03 23.86
C PRO A 266 13.79 3.09 23.09
N GLN A 267 13.16 3.62 22.05
CA GLN A 267 13.73 4.63 21.16
C GLN A 267 12.75 5.78 21.00
N LEU A 268 13.23 7.03 21.00
CA LEU A 268 12.45 8.23 20.76
C LEU A 268 13.09 9.06 19.64
N TYR A 269 12.29 9.43 18.64
CA TYR A 269 12.73 10.20 17.48
C TYR A 269 11.98 11.52 17.39
N ASP A 270 12.75 12.61 17.18
CA ASP A 270 12.21 13.94 16.87
C ASP A 270 11.89 14.00 15.36
N MET A 271 10.60 14.08 15.03
CA MET A 271 10.12 14.05 13.65
C MET A 271 10.12 15.43 12.98
N LYS A 272 10.28 16.51 13.73
CA LYS A 272 10.40 17.88 13.19
C LYS A 272 11.74 18.12 12.53
N HIS A 273 12.80 17.58 13.15
CA HIS A 273 14.18 17.73 12.71
C HIS A 273 14.67 16.50 11.94
N TRP A 274 13.75 15.62 11.54
CA TRP A 274 14.05 14.45 10.74
C TRP A 274 14.50 14.86 9.33
N VAL A 275 15.83 14.96 9.17
CA VAL A 275 16.45 15.18 7.87
C VAL A 275 17.27 13.93 7.53
N GLY A 276 16.61 12.89 6.98
CA GLY A 276 17.27 11.71 6.45
C GLY A 276 17.70 10.67 7.50
N VAL A 277 18.55 9.76 7.09
CA VAL A 277 18.92 8.47 7.69
C VAL A 277 19.46 8.51 9.13
N TYR A 278 19.80 9.67 9.70
CA TYR A 278 20.55 9.79 10.96
C TYR A 278 20.06 10.90 11.91
N SER A 279 18.78 11.12 12.03
CA SER A 279 18.30 12.14 12.97
C SER A 279 18.25 11.63 14.42
N ALA A 280 18.35 12.57 15.35
CA ALA A 280 18.55 12.34 16.78
C ALA A 280 17.66 11.23 17.35
N CYS A 281 18.29 10.16 17.79
CA CYS A 281 17.68 9.11 18.57
C CYS A 281 17.99 9.38 20.05
N TYR A 282 16.96 9.56 20.86
CA TYR A 282 17.11 9.65 22.30
C TYR A 282 16.83 8.27 22.89
N PHE A 283 17.82 7.68 23.54
CA PHE A 283 17.65 6.46 24.34
C PHE A 283 17.12 6.86 25.71
N ILE A 284 16.01 6.27 26.12
CA ILE A 284 15.35 6.53 27.40
C ILE A 284 15.67 5.39 28.37
#